data_698613661bb2d8eba43462dc362f29e4
#
_entry.id   698613661bb2d8eba43462dc362f29e4
#
_cell.length_a   1.000
_cell.length_b   1.000
_cell.length_c   1.000
_cell.angle_alpha   90.00
_cell.angle_beta   90.00
_cell.angle_gamma   90.00
#
_symmetry.space_group_name_H-M   'P 1'
#
loop_
_entity.id
_entity.type
_entity.pdbx_description
1 polymer ?
#
loop_
_entity_poly.entity_id
_entity_poly.type
_entity_poly.pdbx_seq_one_letter_code
_entity_poly.pdbx_strand_id
1 'polypeptide(L)'
;MAVSMQVDIVSAEGSMFSGKADRVFAQAADGEVGILPKHTQLLSNLKPGQVRVVSGDEEDSFFINSGVLEVQPDVVTILADTAIRAEDLDESQALEAKRRAEEAMDQAKSDTDIARAQVELAEAVAQIQTITKLRDRLQKTGMS
;
A
#
# COMPACT_ATOMS: atom_id res chain seq x y z
N MET A 1 -15.34 24.23 -7.64
CA MET A 1 -13.90 23.92 -7.54
C MET A 1 -13.71 22.64 -6.75
N ALA A 2 -12.86 21.77 -7.25
CA ALA A 2 -12.54 20.57 -6.52
C ALA A 2 -11.68 20.90 -5.30
N VAL A 3 -12.03 20.38 -4.15
CA VAL A 3 -11.21 20.50 -2.94
C VAL A 3 -10.14 19.42 -3.02
N SER A 4 -8.91 19.78 -2.73
CA SER A 4 -7.79 18.86 -2.77
C SER A 4 -6.93 18.97 -1.51
N MET A 5 -6.09 17.99 -1.32
CA MET A 5 -5.12 17.96 -0.24
C MET A 5 -3.76 17.59 -0.81
N GLN A 6 -2.71 18.01 -0.12
CA GLN A 6 -1.35 17.61 -0.47
C GLN A 6 -1.14 16.16 0.01
N VAL A 7 -0.57 15.32 -0.84
CA VAL A 7 -0.22 13.94 -0.48
C VAL A 7 1.26 13.72 -0.75
N ASP A 8 1.96 13.23 0.24
CA ASP A 8 3.37 12.88 0.13
C ASP A 8 3.57 11.44 0.58
N ILE A 9 4.20 10.64 -0.26
CA ILE A 9 4.60 9.27 0.08
C ILE A 9 6.13 9.24 0.03
N VAL A 10 6.74 8.94 1.17
CA VAL A 10 8.18 8.93 1.33
C VAL A 10 8.61 7.56 1.85
N SER A 11 9.64 6.98 1.24
CA SER A 11 10.25 5.75 1.73
C SER A 11 11.69 6.02 2.14
N ALA A 12 12.37 4.99 2.64
CA ALA A 12 13.79 5.09 2.97
C ALA A 12 14.64 5.49 1.76
N GLU A 13 14.15 5.25 0.54
CA GLU A 13 14.87 5.55 -0.69
C GLU A 13 14.57 6.96 -1.23
N GLY A 14 13.63 7.67 -0.62
CA GLY A 14 13.27 9.03 -1.03
C GLY A 14 11.79 9.21 -1.29
N SER A 15 11.45 10.29 -1.97
CA SER A 15 10.07 10.62 -2.30
C SER A 15 9.56 9.71 -3.42
N MET A 16 8.42 9.07 -3.18
CA MET A 16 7.77 8.21 -4.17
C MET A 16 6.62 8.91 -4.85
N PHE A 17 5.99 9.84 -4.16
CA PHE A 17 4.87 10.62 -4.69
C PHE A 17 4.78 11.94 -3.94
N SER A 18 4.50 13.01 -4.67
CA SER A 18 4.20 14.30 -4.07
C SER A 18 3.27 15.04 -5.02
N GLY A 19 2.08 15.36 -4.55
CA GLY A 19 1.11 16.04 -5.41
C GLY A 19 -0.22 16.24 -4.72
N LYS A 20 -1.17 16.79 -5.46
CA LYS A 20 -2.52 17.02 -4.98
C LYS A 20 -3.43 15.84 -5.30
N ALA A 21 -4.34 15.55 -4.38
CA ALA A 21 -5.33 14.49 -4.59
C ALA A 21 -6.64 14.88 -3.94
N ASP A 22 -7.71 14.24 -4.37
CA ASP A 22 -9.02 14.42 -3.75
C ASP A 22 -9.40 13.25 -2.83
N ARG A 23 -8.73 12.11 -2.95
CA ARG A 23 -8.97 10.93 -2.10
C ARG A 23 -7.70 10.11 -1.95
N VAL A 24 -7.51 9.52 -0.77
CA VAL A 24 -6.43 8.56 -0.51
C VAL A 24 -7.02 7.36 0.22
N PHE A 25 -6.65 6.16 -0.19
CA PHE A 25 -7.04 4.93 0.48
C PHE A 25 -5.79 4.19 0.92
N ALA A 26 -5.79 3.73 2.16
CA ALA A 26 -4.64 3.02 2.73
C ALA A 26 -5.08 1.91 3.67
N GLN A 27 -4.22 0.91 3.87
CA GLN A 27 -4.49 -0.20 4.78
C GLN A 27 -3.92 0.13 6.16
N ALA A 28 -4.75 0.67 7.02
CA ALA A 28 -4.37 1.02 8.39
C ALA A 28 -4.48 -0.20 9.31
N ALA A 29 -4.02 -0.03 10.56
CA ALA A 29 -3.99 -1.11 11.53
C ALA A 29 -5.35 -1.78 11.73
N ASP A 30 -6.43 -1.01 11.70
CA ASP A 30 -7.80 -1.50 11.95
C ASP A 30 -8.59 -1.76 10.67
N GLY A 31 -7.95 -1.66 9.50
CA GLY A 31 -8.59 -1.89 8.22
C GLY A 31 -8.33 -0.76 7.23
N GLU A 32 -8.98 -0.83 6.09
CA GLU A 32 -8.82 0.20 5.06
C GLU A 32 -9.46 1.52 5.53
N VAL A 33 -8.73 2.61 5.32
CA VAL A 33 -9.26 3.96 5.58
C VAL A 33 -9.29 4.75 4.27
N GLY A 34 -10.36 5.52 4.09
CA GLY A 34 -10.48 6.46 2.99
C GLY A 34 -10.37 7.88 3.54
N ILE A 35 -9.51 8.69 2.96
CA ILE A 35 -9.23 10.04 3.44
C ILE A 35 -9.64 11.03 2.38
N LEU A 36 -10.49 11.97 2.77
CA LEU A 36 -10.94 13.09 1.95
C LEU A 36 -10.34 14.38 2.49
N PRO A 37 -10.26 15.45 1.68
CA PRO A 37 -9.80 16.75 2.18
C PRO A 37 -10.57 17.19 3.43
N LYS A 38 -9.88 17.85 4.34
CA LYS A 38 -10.43 18.30 5.62
C LYS A 38 -10.77 17.16 6.58
N HIS A 39 -10.16 16.01 6.37
CA HIS A 39 -10.32 14.87 7.28
C HIS A 39 -9.79 15.24 8.68
N THR A 40 -10.43 14.68 9.70
CA THR A 40 -9.96 14.80 11.08
C THR A 40 -8.54 14.26 11.19
N GLN A 41 -7.74 14.86 12.03
CA GLN A 41 -6.37 14.41 12.27
C GLN A 41 -6.32 12.94 12.69
N LEU A 42 -5.38 12.22 12.12
CA LEU A 42 -5.23 10.79 12.37
C LEU A 42 -3.75 10.41 12.27
N LEU A 43 -3.31 9.57 13.17
CA LEU A 43 -2.00 8.95 13.09
C LEU A 43 -2.19 7.45 13.24
N SER A 44 -1.75 6.67 12.28
CA SER A 44 -1.96 5.22 12.28
C SER A 44 -0.80 4.48 11.70
N ASN A 45 -0.53 3.29 12.22
CA ASN A 45 0.38 2.36 11.58
C ASN A 45 -0.28 1.79 10.33
N LEU A 46 0.53 1.46 9.33
CA LEU A 46 0.09 0.85 8.08
C LEU A 46 0.50 -0.62 8.04
N LYS A 47 -0.41 -1.44 7.54
CA LYS A 47 -0.15 -2.85 7.25
C LYS A 47 0.35 -3.00 5.82
N PRO A 48 0.98 -4.13 5.48
CA PRO A 48 1.27 -4.42 4.07
C PRO A 48 0.00 -4.31 3.25
N GLY A 49 0.04 -3.51 2.20
CA GLY A 49 -1.14 -3.32 1.37
C GLY A 49 -1.00 -2.24 0.33
N GLN A 50 -2.09 -2.02 -0.37
CA GLN A 50 -2.19 -1.03 -1.42
C GLN A 50 -2.53 0.33 -0.85
N VAL A 51 -1.82 1.36 -1.34
CA VAL A 51 -2.21 2.75 -1.16
C VAL A 51 -2.65 3.28 -2.52
N ARG A 52 -3.83 3.91 -2.57
CA ARG A 52 -4.33 4.52 -3.81
C ARG A 52 -4.46 6.02 -3.60
N VAL A 53 -3.89 6.78 -4.51
CA VAL A 53 -3.99 8.23 -4.52
C VAL A 53 -4.83 8.62 -5.74
N VAL A 54 -5.98 9.23 -5.51
CA VAL A 54 -6.95 9.51 -6.56
C VAL A 54 -7.12 11.01 -6.75
N SER A 55 -7.01 11.46 -8.00
CA SER A 55 -7.21 12.85 -8.38
C SER A 55 -8.08 12.88 -9.65
N GLY A 56 -9.38 13.16 -9.47
CA GLY A 56 -10.34 13.09 -10.58
C GLY A 56 -10.43 11.67 -11.13
N ASP A 57 -10.11 11.51 -12.41
CA ASP A 57 -10.11 10.22 -13.10
C ASP A 57 -8.76 9.52 -13.04
N GLU A 58 -7.75 10.17 -12.48
CA GLU A 58 -6.40 9.60 -12.38
C GLU A 58 -6.23 8.90 -11.03
N GLU A 59 -5.55 7.78 -11.07
CA GLU A 59 -5.26 7.00 -9.87
C GLU A 59 -3.84 6.48 -9.93
N ASP A 60 -3.07 6.74 -8.87
CA ASP A 60 -1.75 6.17 -8.66
C ASP A 60 -1.85 5.14 -7.55
N SER A 61 -1.32 3.95 -7.78
CA SER A 61 -1.33 2.87 -6.80
C SER A 61 0.08 2.48 -6.41
N PHE A 62 0.26 2.20 -5.13
CA PHE A 62 1.53 1.79 -4.55
C PHE A 62 1.32 0.60 -3.64
N PHE A 63 2.31 -0.28 -3.57
CA PHE A 63 2.41 -1.26 -2.51
C PHE A 63 3.30 -0.69 -1.41
N ILE A 64 2.84 -0.77 -0.17
CA ILE A 64 3.58 -0.35 1.03
C ILE A 64 3.73 -1.59 1.91
N ASN A 65 4.95 -1.90 2.36
CA ASN A 65 5.14 -3.07 3.23
C ASN A 65 4.79 -2.77 4.69
N SER A 66 5.12 -1.59 5.15
CA SER A 66 4.76 -1.09 6.48
C SER A 66 5.10 0.39 6.54
N GLY A 67 4.57 1.06 7.54
CA GLY A 67 4.86 2.48 7.70
C GLY A 67 3.87 3.16 8.62
N VAL A 68 3.82 4.47 8.51
CA VAL A 68 2.96 5.34 9.32
C VAL A 68 2.19 6.28 8.40
N LEU A 69 0.91 6.41 8.68
CA LEU A 69 0.03 7.36 8.02
C LEU A 69 -0.25 8.52 8.96
N GLU A 70 0.04 9.73 8.52
CA GLU A 70 -0.28 10.94 9.25
C GLU A 70 -1.26 11.78 8.43
N VAL A 71 -2.42 12.05 8.99
CA VAL A 71 -3.46 12.84 8.34
C VAL A 71 -3.66 14.15 9.05
N GLN A 72 -3.59 15.24 8.31
CA GLN A 72 -3.96 16.58 8.75
C GLN A 72 -4.99 17.13 7.75
N PRO A 73 -5.73 18.18 8.08
CA PRO A 73 -6.82 18.62 7.19
C PRO A 73 -6.43 18.89 5.74
N ASP A 74 -5.21 19.38 5.51
CA ASP A 74 -4.76 19.76 4.17
C ASP A 74 -3.59 18.93 3.64
N VAL A 75 -3.04 18.03 4.46
CA VAL A 75 -1.85 17.25 4.12
C VAL A 75 -1.99 15.82 4.61
N VAL A 76 -1.69 14.86 3.74
CA VAL A 76 -1.58 13.45 4.09
C VAL A 76 -0.15 13.02 3.82
N THR A 77 0.51 12.48 4.83
CA THR A 77 1.88 12.00 4.72
C THR A 77 1.93 10.50 5.02
N ILE A 78 2.54 9.76 4.12
CA ILE A 78 2.80 8.34 4.30
C ILE A 78 4.31 8.14 4.35
N LEU A 79 4.79 7.67 5.50
CA LEU A 79 6.19 7.32 5.70
C LEU A 79 6.28 5.80 5.66
N ALA A 80 6.85 5.28 4.59
CA ALA A 80 6.89 3.85 4.35
C ALA A 80 8.32 3.32 4.51
N ASP A 81 8.45 2.09 5.00
CA ASP A 81 9.74 1.41 4.97
C ASP A 81 10.11 1.10 3.53
N THR A 82 9.19 0.52 2.79
CA THR A 82 9.33 0.24 1.36
C THR A 82 8.05 0.62 0.65
N ALA A 83 8.19 1.34 -0.45
CA ALA A 83 7.05 1.70 -1.31
C ALA A 83 7.43 1.36 -2.76
N ILE A 84 6.54 0.68 -3.46
CA ILE A 84 6.77 0.27 -4.86
C ILE A 84 5.52 0.65 -5.65
N ARG A 85 5.70 1.28 -6.80
CA ARG A 85 4.57 1.54 -7.69
C ARG A 85 3.94 0.22 -8.12
N ALA A 86 2.61 0.18 -8.17
CA ALA A 86 1.91 -1.07 -8.50
C ALA A 86 2.34 -1.63 -9.85
N GLU A 87 2.55 -0.77 -10.86
CA GLU A 87 2.99 -1.18 -12.18
C GLU A 87 4.41 -1.75 -12.21
N ASP A 88 5.20 -1.49 -11.17
CA ASP A 88 6.58 -1.99 -11.08
C ASP A 88 6.69 -3.31 -10.30
N LEU A 89 5.58 -3.81 -9.77
CA LEU A 89 5.58 -5.09 -9.05
C LEU A 89 5.69 -6.25 -10.03
N ASP A 90 6.50 -7.24 -9.65
CA ASP A 90 6.70 -8.46 -10.44
C ASP A 90 5.84 -9.59 -9.86
N GLU A 91 4.82 -10.02 -10.60
CA GLU A 91 3.89 -11.07 -10.17
C GLU A 91 4.60 -12.39 -9.92
N SER A 92 5.53 -12.77 -10.78
CA SER A 92 6.29 -14.02 -10.63
C SER A 92 7.06 -14.03 -9.31
N GLN A 93 7.72 -12.92 -8.99
CA GLN A 93 8.49 -12.80 -7.75
C GLN A 93 7.58 -12.81 -6.54
N ALA A 94 6.42 -12.16 -6.62
CA ALA A 94 5.44 -12.15 -5.52
C ALA A 94 4.88 -13.54 -5.26
N LEU A 95 4.56 -14.30 -6.30
CA LEU A 95 4.07 -15.69 -6.17
C LEU A 95 5.14 -16.60 -5.57
N GLU A 96 6.39 -16.44 -6.00
CA GLU A 96 7.51 -17.21 -5.48
C GLU A 96 7.77 -16.86 -4.00
N ALA A 97 7.70 -15.60 -3.64
CA ALA A 97 7.85 -15.16 -2.25
C ALA A 97 6.74 -15.73 -1.37
N LYS A 98 5.51 -15.79 -1.88
CA LYS A 98 4.39 -16.41 -1.17
C LYS A 98 4.65 -17.88 -0.91
N ARG A 99 5.08 -18.60 -1.95
CA ARG A 99 5.39 -20.04 -1.86
C ARG A 99 6.46 -20.29 -0.79
N ARG A 100 7.54 -19.52 -0.82
CA ARG A 100 8.64 -19.65 0.15
C ARG A 100 8.19 -19.35 1.58
N ALA A 101 7.33 -18.34 1.75
CA ALA A 101 6.81 -18.00 3.07
C ALA A 101 5.89 -19.10 3.61
N GLU A 102 5.06 -19.70 2.76
CA GLU A 102 4.21 -20.83 3.14
C GLU A 102 5.04 -22.05 3.56
N GLU A 103 6.10 -22.36 2.81
CA GLU A 103 7.04 -23.42 3.19
C GLU A 103 7.73 -23.12 4.52
N ALA A 104 8.17 -21.89 4.71
CA ALA A 104 8.82 -21.47 5.96
C ALA A 104 7.88 -21.62 7.15
N MET A 105 6.59 -21.34 6.99
CA MET A 105 5.60 -21.55 8.04
C MET A 105 5.44 -23.01 8.40
N ASP A 106 5.39 -23.88 7.39
CA ASP A 106 5.26 -25.34 7.61
C ASP A 106 6.48 -25.93 8.32
N GLN A 107 7.65 -25.36 8.12
CA GLN A 107 8.90 -25.82 8.69
C GLN A 107 9.29 -25.09 9.96
N ALA A 108 8.53 -24.08 10.36
CA ALA A 108 8.86 -23.26 11.52
C ALA A 108 8.75 -24.08 12.81
N LYS A 109 9.78 -23.96 13.68
CA LYS A 109 9.87 -24.69 14.93
C LYS A 109 9.87 -23.78 16.14
N SER A 110 9.93 -22.47 15.95
CA SER A 110 9.93 -21.50 17.03
C SER A 110 8.92 -20.40 16.75
N ASP A 111 8.50 -19.72 17.81
CA ASP A 111 7.58 -18.58 17.66
C ASP A 111 8.18 -17.46 16.81
N THR A 112 9.49 -17.26 16.92
CA THR A 112 10.20 -16.25 16.14
C THR A 112 10.17 -16.59 14.64
N ASP A 113 10.39 -17.87 14.30
CA ASP A 113 10.36 -18.33 12.91
C ASP A 113 8.96 -18.23 12.32
N ILE A 114 7.94 -18.56 13.12
CA ILE A 114 6.54 -18.44 12.71
C ILE A 114 6.21 -16.97 12.45
N ALA A 115 6.57 -16.08 13.37
CA ALA A 115 6.30 -14.65 13.24
C ALA A 115 6.96 -14.06 12.00
N ARG A 116 8.22 -14.43 11.72
CA ARG A 116 8.94 -13.97 10.53
C ARG A 116 8.26 -14.44 9.24
N ALA A 117 7.88 -15.71 9.20
CA ALA A 117 7.21 -16.28 8.03
C ALA A 117 5.83 -15.65 7.81
N GLN A 118 5.12 -15.32 8.88
CA GLN A 118 3.83 -14.63 8.79
C GLN A 118 3.97 -13.24 8.18
N VAL A 119 5.00 -12.49 8.56
CA VAL A 119 5.27 -11.16 7.99
C VAL A 119 5.58 -11.27 6.49
N GLU A 120 6.46 -12.20 6.12
CA GLU A 120 6.83 -12.41 4.72
C GLU A 120 5.62 -12.83 3.88
N LEU A 121 4.77 -13.69 4.44
CA LEU A 121 3.56 -14.13 3.76
C LEU A 121 2.58 -12.96 3.57
N ALA A 122 2.38 -12.14 4.60
CA ALA A 122 1.49 -11.00 4.53
C ALA A 122 1.95 -10.00 3.45
N GLU A 123 3.25 -9.74 3.37
CA GLU A 123 3.81 -8.85 2.35
C GLU A 123 3.61 -9.42 0.94
N ALA A 124 3.86 -10.70 0.75
CA ALA A 124 3.71 -11.35 -0.56
C ALA A 124 2.25 -11.35 -1.01
N VAL A 125 1.33 -11.68 -0.10
CA VAL A 125 -0.12 -11.66 -0.39
C VAL A 125 -0.57 -10.25 -0.74
N ALA A 126 -0.10 -9.24 0.00
CA ALA A 126 -0.45 -7.84 -0.26
C ALA A 126 0.05 -7.37 -1.63
N GLN A 127 1.25 -7.80 -2.04
CA GLN A 127 1.76 -7.49 -3.38
C GLN A 127 0.90 -8.10 -4.47
N ILE A 128 0.52 -9.37 -4.31
CA ILE A 128 -0.34 -10.07 -5.27
C ILE A 128 -1.70 -9.37 -5.37
N GLN A 129 -2.29 -8.99 -4.24
CA GLN A 129 -3.56 -8.27 -4.22
C GLN A 129 -3.45 -6.91 -4.92
N THR A 130 -2.34 -6.21 -4.72
CA THR A 130 -2.10 -4.92 -5.38
C THR A 130 -2.03 -5.08 -6.90
N ILE A 131 -1.32 -6.10 -7.36
CA ILE A 131 -1.23 -6.42 -8.79
C ILE A 131 -2.61 -6.75 -9.36
N THR A 132 -3.37 -7.58 -8.65
CA THR A 132 -4.71 -8.00 -9.09
C THR A 132 -5.65 -6.80 -9.19
N LYS A 133 -5.64 -5.92 -8.20
CA LYS A 133 -6.48 -4.73 -8.19
C LYS A 133 -6.12 -3.77 -9.33
N LEU A 134 -4.83 -3.60 -9.61
CA LEU A 134 -4.39 -2.78 -10.73
C LEU A 134 -4.87 -3.37 -12.05
N ARG A 135 -4.73 -4.67 -12.24
CA ARG A 135 -5.18 -5.37 -13.45
C ARG A 135 -6.69 -5.22 -13.64
N ASP A 136 -7.46 -5.40 -12.57
CA ASP A 136 -8.92 -5.26 -12.62
C ASP A 136 -9.33 -3.83 -12.97
N ARG A 137 -8.66 -2.84 -12.40
CA ARG A 137 -8.92 -1.44 -12.71
C ARG A 137 -8.65 -1.13 -14.19
N LEU A 138 -7.54 -1.61 -14.71
CA LEU A 138 -7.17 -1.39 -16.11
C LEU A 138 -8.19 -2.06 -17.05
N GLN A 139 -8.67 -3.23 -16.72
CA GLN A 139 -9.69 -3.91 -17.50
C GLN A 139 -11.01 -3.13 -17.49
N LYS A 140 -11.42 -2.60 -16.35
CA LYS A 140 -12.66 -1.81 -16.22
C LYS A 140 -12.61 -0.53 -17.04
N THR A 141 -11.44 0.04 -17.21
CA THR A 141 -11.27 1.27 -18.00
C THR A 141 -11.00 0.98 -19.49
N GLY A 142 -10.98 -0.28 -19.87
CA GLY A 142 -10.70 -0.68 -21.24
C GLY A 142 -9.23 -0.58 -21.62
N MET A 143 -8.36 -0.40 -20.66
CA MET A 143 -6.91 -0.28 -20.86
C MET A 143 -6.24 -1.60 -20.51
N SER A 144 -6.53 -2.61 -21.27
CA SER A 144 -6.00 -3.96 -21.03
C SER A 144 -4.56 -4.11 -21.51
#